data_b8cb53ffdcaaf7afb93d77a569fdf5f4
#
_entry.id   b8cb53ffdcaaf7afb93d77a569fdf5f4
#
_cell.length_a   1.000
_cell.length_b   1.000
_cell.length_c   1.000
_cell.angle_alpha   90.00
_cell.angle_beta   90.00
_cell.angle_gamma   90.00
#
_symmetry.space_group_name_H-M   'P 1'
#
loop_
_entity.id
_entity.type
_entity.pdbx_description
1 polymer ?
#
loop_
_entity_poly.entity_id
_entity_poly.type
_entity_poly.pdbx_seq_one_letter_code
_entity_poly.pdbx_strand_id
1 'polypeptide(L)'
;PTIGQAKKMKNLHFIGVHFHLGSQILDMSDFVALCHRINEIQDEMDQLDIKIAKINVGGGLGITYDDPNGQPIPNFKEYFDTYAQHLVLREGQQLHFELGRAVVGQCGALITRTLYVKQGTCKQFAIVDAGMTDLIRPALYQATHKIENISSNEPCEVYDVVGPICESSDVFAKSIEINKCHRGDLIALRSAGAYGEIMASQYNCRQLPKGYVTEDL
;
A
#
# COMPACT_ATOMS: atom_id res chain seq x y z
N PRO A 1 -5.63 32.81 7.29
CA PRO A 1 -5.00 33.39 8.51
C PRO A 1 -3.59 32.83 8.74
N THR A 2 -3.36 31.51 8.61
CA THR A 2 -2.06 30.84 8.94
C THR A 2 -0.91 31.28 8.05
N ILE A 3 -1.11 31.37 6.73
CA ILE A 3 -0.09 31.80 5.77
C ILE A 3 0.34 33.25 6.04
N GLY A 4 -0.66 34.14 6.34
CA GLY A 4 -0.38 35.52 6.69
C GLY A 4 0.43 35.68 7.98
N GLN A 5 0.31 34.75 8.94
CA GLN A 5 1.13 34.69 10.12
C GLN A 5 2.54 34.18 9.79
N ALA A 6 2.64 33.09 9.00
CA ALA A 6 3.93 32.52 8.59
C ALA A 6 4.81 33.53 7.83
N LYS A 7 4.22 34.34 6.95
CA LYS A 7 4.92 35.42 6.23
C LYS A 7 5.54 36.50 7.15
N LYS A 8 5.05 36.65 8.40
CA LYS A 8 5.57 37.58 9.39
C LYS A 8 6.72 37.01 10.23
N MET A 9 6.94 35.71 10.14
CA MET A 9 7.96 35.01 10.93
C MET A 9 9.31 35.02 10.20
N LYS A 10 10.34 35.58 10.83
CA LYS A 10 11.67 35.77 10.22
C LYS A 10 12.37 34.48 9.80
N ASN A 11 12.05 33.37 10.47
CA ASN A 11 12.71 32.06 10.26
C ASN A 11 11.85 31.11 9.41
N LEU A 12 10.74 31.56 8.85
CA LEU A 12 9.87 30.77 7.96
C LEU A 12 9.84 31.35 6.56
N HIS A 13 9.96 30.47 5.59
CA HIS A 13 9.78 30.78 4.19
C HIS A 13 8.63 29.93 3.63
N PHE A 14 7.51 30.56 3.31
CA PHE A 14 6.38 29.87 2.67
C PHE A 14 6.70 29.64 1.20
N ILE A 15 6.77 28.38 0.78
CA ILE A 15 7.14 27.97 -0.58
C ILE A 15 5.99 27.32 -1.34
N GLY A 16 4.98 26.77 -0.65
CA GLY A 16 3.93 26.03 -1.33
C GLY A 16 2.89 25.43 -0.41
N VAL A 17 2.08 24.58 -1.00
CA VAL A 17 1.02 23.83 -0.33
C VAL A 17 1.18 22.34 -0.56
N HIS A 18 0.77 21.54 0.43
CA HIS A 18 0.79 20.09 0.39
C HIS A 18 -0.61 19.55 0.65
N PHE A 19 -0.97 18.56 -0.14
CA PHE A 19 -2.23 17.82 -0.06
C PHE A 19 -1.94 16.33 0.05
N HIS A 20 -2.80 15.60 0.73
CA HIS A 20 -2.79 14.14 0.72
C HIS A 20 -4.23 13.67 0.86
N LEU A 21 -4.85 13.26 -0.25
CA LEU A 21 -6.26 12.93 -0.32
C LEU A 21 -6.60 11.65 0.46
N GLY A 22 -5.71 10.66 0.39
CA GLY A 22 -5.91 9.36 1.03
C GLY A 22 -4.92 8.33 0.52
N SER A 23 -5.21 7.06 0.78
CA SER A 23 -4.34 5.94 0.38
C SER A 23 -5.17 4.85 -0.29
N GLN A 24 -4.56 4.13 -1.24
CA GLN A 24 -5.21 3.05 -1.99
C GLN A 24 -6.42 3.54 -2.81
N ILE A 25 -6.27 4.66 -3.49
CA ILE A 25 -7.29 5.25 -4.35
C ILE A 25 -7.15 4.65 -5.75
N LEU A 26 -8.21 4.04 -6.26
CA LEU A 26 -8.27 3.42 -7.59
C LEU A 26 -9.15 4.21 -8.57
N ASP A 27 -10.03 5.07 -8.06
CA ASP A 27 -10.92 5.90 -8.88
C ASP A 27 -10.22 7.23 -9.22
N MET A 28 -9.99 7.47 -10.50
CA MET A 28 -9.35 8.71 -10.97
C MET A 28 -10.22 9.94 -10.75
N SER A 29 -11.52 9.80 -10.57
CA SER A 29 -12.44 10.92 -10.28
C SER A 29 -12.08 11.65 -8.97
N ASP A 30 -11.52 10.94 -7.99
CA ASP A 30 -11.04 11.53 -6.74
C ASP A 30 -9.87 12.50 -6.99
N PHE A 31 -8.95 12.12 -7.88
CA PHE A 31 -7.83 12.99 -8.27
C PHE A 31 -8.27 14.17 -9.13
N VAL A 32 -9.30 14.00 -9.98
CA VAL A 32 -9.95 15.10 -10.71
C VAL A 32 -10.55 16.11 -9.72
N ALA A 33 -11.29 15.63 -8.73
CA ALA A 33 -11.88 16.49 -7.69
C ALA A 33 -10.79 17.22 -6.90
N LEU A 34 -9.68 16.57 -6.57
CA LEU A 34 -8.52 17.20 -5.94
C LEU A 34 -7.95 18.33 -6.81
N CYS A 35 -7.77 18.10 -8.12
CA CYS A 35 -7.27 19.12 -9.04
C CYS A 35 -8.17 20.36 -9.05
N HIS A 36 -9.49 20.18 -9.13
CA HIS A 36 -10.45 21.28 -9.05
C HIS A 36 -10.33 22.06 -7.75
N ARG A 37 -10.24 21.34 -6.62
CA ARG A 37 -10.08 22.01 -5.31
C ARG A 37 -8.77 22.77 -5.18
N ILE A 38 -7.69 22.25 -5.74
CA ILE A 38 -6.39 22.96 -5.78
C ILE A 38 -6.50 24.21 -6.62
N ASN A 39 -7.16 24.17 -7.79
CA ASN A 39 -7.35 25.33 -8.62
C ASN A 39 -8.12 26.44 -7.88
N GLU A 40 -9.21 26.11 -7.19
CA GLU A 40 -9.96 27.05 -6.35
C GLU A 40 -9.08 27.69 -5.27
N ILE A 41 -8.27 26.87 -4.57
CA ILE A 41 -7.34 27.37 -3.55
C ILE A 41 -6.29 28.31 -4.16
N GLN A 42 -5.80 28.02 -5.35
CA GLN A 42 -4.86 28.89 -6.06
C GLN A 42 -5.52 30.24 -6.38
N ASP A 43 -6.77 30.24 -6.87
CA ASP A 43 -7.51 31.45 -7.16
C ASP A 43 -7.73 32.31 -5.89
N GLU A 44 -8.06 31.66 -4.76
CA GLU A 44 -8.15 32.33 -3.46
C GLU A 44 -6.81 32.94 -3.02
N MET A 45 -5.69 32.25 -3.27
CA MET A 45 -4.35 32.74 -2.94
C MET A 45 -3.91 33.89 -3.84
N ASP A 46 -4.23 33.83 -5.14
CA ASP A 46 -3.95 34.89 -6.08
C ASP A 46 -4.70 36.20 -5.70
N GLN A 47 -5.95 36.10 -5.23
CA GLN A 47 -6.71 37.24 -4.72
C GLN A 47 -6.08 37.88 -3.47
N LEU A 48 -5.31 37.12 -2.70
CA LEU A 48 -4.60 37.57 -1.49
C LEU A 48 -3.15 37.98 -1.76
N ASP A 49 -2.72 38.03 -3.02
CA ASP A 49 -1.34 38.24 -3.44
C ASP A 49 -0.34 37.26 -2.76
N ILE A 50 -0.76 35.99 -2.65
CA ILE A 50 0.04 34.91 -2.09
C ILE A 50 0.51 33.99 -3.21
N LYS A 51 1.79 34.07 -3.56
CA LYS A 51 2.39 33.20 -4.58
C LYS A 51 2.69 31.82 -4.00
N ILE A 52 2.24 30.77 -4.71
CA ILE A 52 2.54 29.36 -4.44
C ILE A 52 3.59 28.92 -5.48
N ALA A 53 4.80 28.61 -5.04
CA ALA A 53 5.86 28.13 -5.93
C ALA A 53 5.79 26.62 -6.12
N LYS A 54 5.34 25.86 -5.09
CA LYS A 54 5.29 24.42 -5.11
C LYS A 54 3.91 23.91 -4.71
N ILE A 55 3.41 22.96 -5.48
CA ILE A 55 2.20 22.20 -5.19
C ILE A 55 2.61 20.76 -5.03
N ASN A 56 2.46 20.20 -3.83
CA ASN A 56 2.68 18.79 -3.57
C ASN A 56 1.30 18.14 -3.40
N VAL A 57 0.95 17.22 -4.29
CA VAL A 57 -0.34 16.52 -4.28
C VAL A 57 -0.31 15.22 -3.46
N GLY A 58 0.82 14.93 -2.82
CA GLY A 58 1.00 13.72 -2.02
C GLY A 58 1.09 12.46 -2.88
N GLY A 59 0.66 11.37 -2.32
CA GLY A 59 0.54 10.09 -2.99
C GLY A 59 -0.91 9.67 -3.15
N GLY A 60 -1.18 8.42 -2.82
CA GLY A 60 -2.54 7.88 -2.74
C GLY A 60 -2.89 6.90 -3.83
N LEU A 61 -2.22 6.92 -4.99
CA LEU A 61 -2.49 5.97 -6.07
C LEU A 61 -2.39 4.52 -5.56
N GLY A 62 -3.46 3.77 -5.77
CA GLY A 62 -3.63 2.39 -5.35
C GLY A 62 -3.00 1.38 -6.29
N ILE A 63 -2.99 0.13 -5.84
CA ILE A 63 -2.58 -1.06 -6.61
C ILE A 63 -3.65 -2.14 -6.50
N THR A 64 -3.64 -3.11 -7.41
CA THR A 64 -4.51 -4.27 -7.37
C THR A 64 -3.89 -5.35 -6.48
N TYR A 65 -4.48 -5.59 -5.31
CA TYR A 65 -4.01 -6.62 -4.37
C TYR A 65 -4.53 -8.02 -4.69
N ASP A 66 -5.75 -8.12 -5.27
CA ASP A 66 -6.41 -9.39 -5.53
C ASP A 66 -5.92 -10.06 -6.82
N ASP A 67 -5.55 -9.26 -7.81
CA ASP A 67 -4.99 -9.74 -9.07
C ASP A 67 -3.72 -8.97 -9.48
N PRO A 68 -2.62 -9.17 -8.76
CA PRO A 68 -1.37 -8.46 -9.05
C PRO A 68 -0.74 -8.84 -10.40
N ASN A 69 -1.14 -9.96 -11.01
CA ASN A 69 -0.63 -10.39 -12.31
C ASN A 69 -1.42 -9.75 -13.46
N GLY A 70 -2.73 -9.52 -13.29
CA GLY A 70 -3.56 -8.86 -14.30
C GLY A 70 -3.23 -7.38 -14.46
N GLN A 71 -2.77 -6.72 -13.39
CA GLN A 71 -2.30 -5.35 -13.42
C GLN A 71 -1.00 -5.20 -12.61
N PRO A 72 0.13 -5.68 -13.16
CA PRO A 72 1.41 -5.72 -12.44
C PRO A 72 2.01 -4.34 -12.18
N ILE A 73 1.60 -3.33 -12.94
CA ILE A 73 2.04 -1.94 -12.80
C ILE A 73 0.80 -1.05 -12.79
N PRO A 74 0.65 -0.15 -11.80
CA PRO A 74 -0.43 0.84 -11.79
C PRO A 74 -0.44 1.70 -13.06
N ASN A 75 -1.61 2.19 -13.44
CA ASN A 75 -1.74 3.04 -14.62
C ASN A 75 -1.20 4.47 -14.34
N PHE A 76 0.12 4.59 -14.24
CA PHE A 76 0.79 5.87 -14.04
C PHE A 76 0.47 6.88 -15.13
N LYS A 77 0.27 6.41 -16.37
CA LYS A 77 -0.08 7.31 -17.47
C LYS A 77 -1.39 8.02 -17.21
N GLU A 78 -2.44 7.29 -16.89
CA GLU A 78 -3.75 7.85 -16.58
C GLU A 78 -3.70 8.79 -15.37
N TYR A 79 -2.95 8.39 -14.33
CA TYR A 79 -2.75 9.19 -13.14
C TYR A 79 -2.11 10.56 -13.46
N PHE A 80 -1.01 10.59 -14.19
CA PHE A 80 -0.33 11.84 -14.56
C PHE A 80 -1.10 12.63 -15.60
N ASP A 81 -1.77 11.98 -16.54
CA ASP A 81 -2.65 12.64 -17.51
C ASP A 81 -3.81 13.36 -16.81
N THR A 82 -4.35 12.79 -15.74
CA THR A 82 -5.41 13.42 -14.92
C THR A 82 -4.95 14.78 -14.38
N TYR A 83 -3.75 14.84 -13.80
CA TYR A 83 -3.20 16.12 -13.33
C TYR A 83 -2.89 17.09 -14.48
N ALA A 84 -2.33 16.58 -15.57
CA ALA A 84 -2.03 17.42 -16.74
C ALA A 84 -3.27 18.04 -17.38
N GLN A 85 -4.41 17.35 -17.32
CA GLN A 85 -5.67 17.83 -17.91
C GLN A 85 -6.49 18.73 -16.97
N HIS A 86 -6.44 18.49 -15.66
CA HIS A 86 -7.36 19.11 -14.71
C HIS A 86 -6.71 20.10 -13.74
N LEU A 87 -5.38 20.04 -13.54
CA LEU A 87 -4.67 20.99 -12.68
C LEU A 87 -4.07 22.13 -13.51
N VAL A 88 -4.45 23.35 -13.18
CA VAL A 88 -3.94 24.56 -13.85
C VAL A 88 -2.76 25.10 -13.06
N LEU A 89 -1.55 24.79 -13.53
CA LEU A 89 -0.32 25.35 -12.96
C LEU A 89 -0.12 26.80 -13.41
N ARG A 90 0.30 27.67 -12.48
CA ARG A 90 0.72 29.04 -12.77
C ARG A 90 2.18 29.02 -13.27
N GLU A 91 2.58 30.11 -13.90
CA GLU A 91 3.95 30.25 -14.41
C GLU A 91 4.99 30.06 -13.29
N GLY A 92 5.97 29.21 -13.52
CA GLY A 92 7.06 28.90 -12.59
C GLY A 92 6.70 27.97 -11.44
N GLN A 93 5.45 27.47 -11.35
CA GLN A 93 5.08 26.50 -10.34
C GLN A 93 5.66 25.11 -10.64
N GLN A 94 6.00 24.39 -9.57
CA GLN A 94 6.46 23.01 -9.60
C GLN A 94 5.41 22.08 -8.96
N LEU A 95 5.08 21.01 -9.68
CA LEU A 95 4.21 19.94 -9.17
C LEU A 95 5.06 18.79 -8.61
N HIS A 96 4.74 18.36 -7.39
CA HIS A 96 5.43 17.30 -6.68
C HIS A 96 4.46 16.17 -6.31
N PHE A 97 4.96 14.94 -6.32
CA PHE A 97 4.24 13.71 -5.98
C PHE A 97 5.01 12.93 -4.92
N GLU A 98 4.29 12.18 -4.08
CA GLU A 98 4.84 11.31 -3.03
C GLU A 98 4.30 9.88 -3.17
N LEU A 99 4.45 9.30 -4.34
CA LEU A 99 3.98 7.94 -4.63
C LEU A 99 4.86 6.91 -3.91
N GLY A 100 4.30 6.21 -2.95
CA GLY A 100 4.95 5.11 -2.23
C GLY A 100 4.42 3.75 -2.70
N ARG A 101 3.19 3.42 -2.31
CA ARG A 101 2.55 2.14 -2.61
C ARG A 101 2.58 1.79 -4.08
N ALA A 102 2.20 2.70 -4.96
CA ALA A 102 2.14 2.49 -6.38
C ALA A 102 3.51 2.13 -7.00
N VAL A 103 4.61 2.63 -6.41
CA VAL A 103 5.97 2.38 -6.93
C VAL A 103 6.50 1.02 -6.48
N VAL A 104 6.35 0.67 -5.18
CA VAL A 104 7.04 -0.51 -4.63
C VAL A 104 6.11 -1.60 -4.12
N GLY A 105 4.79 -1.37 -4.05
CA GLY A 105 3.85 -2.32 -3.44
C GLY A 105 3.90 -3.70 -4.08
N GLN A 106 3.88 -3.77 -5.40
CA GLN A 106 3.86 -5.02 -6.14
C GLN A 106 5.25 -5.62 -6.42
N CYS A 107 6.33 -4.90 -6.06
CA CYS A 107 7.70 -5.39 -6.25
C CYS A 107 8.11 -6.47 -5.24
N GLY A 108 7.39 -6.61 -4.12
CA GLY A 108 7.75 -7.53 -3.05
C GLY A 108 6.65 -8.52 -2.71
N ALA A 109 7.05 -9.66 -2.20
CA ALA A 109 6.18 -10.67 -1.61
C ALA A 109 6.75 -11.14 -0.27
N LEU A 110 5.88 -11.48 0.68
CA LEU A 110 6.26 -12.23 1.86
C LEU A 110 6.18 -13.71 1.54
N ILE A 111 7.31 -14.41 1.66
CA ILE A 111 7.38 -15.85 1.50
C ILE A 111 7.38 -16.49 2.87
N THR A 112 6.52 -17.46 3.07
CA THR A 112 6.34 -18.16 4.33
C THR A 112 6.20 -19.68 4.10
N ARG A 113 6.47 -20.46 5.12
CA ARG A 113 6.41 -21.93 5.06
C ARG A 113 5.21 -22.46 5.83
N THR A 114 4.48 -23.39 5.25
CA THR A 114 3.41 -24.12 5.92
C THR A 114 4.01 -25.04 6.98
N LEU A 115 3.70 -24.78 8.24
CA LEU A 115 4.11 -25.61 9.39
C LEU A 115 3.19 -26.81 9.57
N TYR A 116 1.88 -26.57 9.46
CA TYR A 116 0.85 -27.58 9.62
C TYR A 116 -0.36 -27.27 8.73
N VAL A 117 -1.02 -28.33 8.28
CA VAL A 117 -2.38 -28.27 7.75
C VAL A 117 -3.30 -28.91 8.79
N LYS A 118 -4.22 -28.15 9.34
CA LYS A 118 -5.15 -28.64 10.37
C LYS A 118 -6.56 -28.73 9.80
N GLN A 119 -7.11 -29.95 9.80
CA GLN A 119 -8.52 -30.16 9.51
C GLN A 119 -9.33 -29.92 10.78
N GLY A 120 -10.17 -28.90 10.76
CA GLY A 120 -11.19 -28.68 11.79
C GLY A 120 -12.52 -29.35 11.41
N THR A 121 -13.55 -29.15 12.23
CA THR A 121 -14.89 -29.69 11.94
C THR A 121 -15.59 -29.01 10.76
N CYS A 122 -15.37 -27.72 10.57
CA CYS A 122 -16.03 -26.93 9.53
C CYS A 122 -15.03 -26.21 8.57
N LYS A 123 -13.75 -26.23 8.91
CA LYS A 123 -12.71 -25.46 8.18
C LYS A 123 -11.40 -26.19 8.15
N GLN A 124 -10.60 -25.87 7.12
CA GLN A 124 -9.19 -26.22 7.07
C GLN A 124 -8.33 -24.99 7.38
N PHE A 125 -7.20 -25.20 8.01
CA PHE A 125 -6.23 -24.17 8.34
C PHE A 125 -4.87 -24.51 7.72
N ALA A 126 -4.31 -23.57 6.95
CA ALA A 126 -2.90 -23.57 6.62
C ALA A 126 -2.19 -22.68 7.64
N ILE A 127 -1.48 -23.32 8.58
CA ILE A 127 -0.73 -22.62 9.64
C ILE A 127 0.68 -22.40 9.11
N VAL A 128 1.07 -21.15 8.98
CA VAL A 128 2.36 -20.75 8.40
C VAL A 128 3.32 -20.21 9.46
N ASP A 129 4.62 -20.11 9.12
CA ASP A 129 5.63 -19.58 10.06
C ASP A 129 5.69 -18.05 10.10
N ALA A 130 5.19 -17.34 9.09
CA ALA A 130 4.96 -15.90 9.18
C ALA A 130 3.70 -15.58 10.01
N GLY A 131 3.67 -14.40 10.63
CA GLY A 131 2.54 -13.91 11.38
C GLY A 131 2.28 -12.43 11.15
N MET A 132 1.32 -11.88 11.90
CA MET A 132 1.04 -10.44 11.89
C MET A 132 2.26 -9.59 12.24
N THR A 133 3.27 -10.18 12.86
CA THR A 133 4.56 -9.54 13.15
C THR A 133 5.41 -9.30 11.90
N ASP A 134 5.21 -10.08 10.85
CA ASP A 134 5.93 -9.98 9.59
C ASP A 134 5.18 -9.15 8.57
N LEU A 135 3.84 -9.25 8.56
CA LEU A 135 2.93 -8.48 7.70
C LEU A 135 1.66 -8.10 8.47
N ILE A 136 1.69 -6.95 9.13
CA ILE A 136 0.62 -6.48 10.03
C ILE A 136 -0.68 -6.08 9.30
N ARG A 137 -0.60 -5.76 8.01
CA ARG A 137 -1.67 -5.09 7.27
C ARG A 137 -3.02 -5.85 7.28
N PRO A 138 -3.10 -7.18 7.14
CA PRO A 138 -4.36 -7.90 7.27
C PRO A 138 -5.00 -7.72 8.66
N ALA A 139 -4.20 -7.82 9.73
CA ALA A 139 -4.68 -7.68 11.10
C ALA A 139 -5.08 -6.23 11.43
N LEU A 140 -4.31 -5.24 10.97
CA LEU A 140 -4.50 -3.84 11.34
C LEU A 140 -5.57 -3.14 10.49
N TYR A 141 -5.59 -3.40 9.18
CA TYR A 141 -6.42 -2.68 8.21
C TYR A 141 -7.45 -3.57 7.53
N GLN A 142 -7.51 -4.86 7.85
CA GLN A 142 -8.28 -5.86 7.11
C GLN A 142 -7.90 -5.87 5.61
N ALA A 143 -6.64 -5.55 5.33
CA ALA A 143 -6.13 -5.49 3.97
C ALA A 143 -6.00 -6.89 3.39
N THR A 144 -6.42 -7.06 2.14
CA THR A 144 -6.23 -8.27 1.38
C THR A 144 -4.84 -8.31 0.73
N HIS A 145 -4.30 -9.51 0.58
CA HIS A 145 -3.13 -9.81 -0.23
C HIS A 145 -3.43 -11.08 -1.01
N LYS A 146 -3.07 -11.13 -2.29
CA LYS A 146 -3.15 -12.39 -3.03
C LYS A 146 -2.23 -13.42 -2.37
N ILE A 147 -2.78 -14.58 -2.02
CA ILE A 147 -2.04 -15.68 -1.41
C ILE A 147 -2.00 -16.84 -2.39
N GLU A 148 -0.82 -17.41 -2.57
CA GLU A 148 -0.57 -18.48 -3.51
C GLU A 148 0.31 -19.55 -2.87
N ASN A 149 -0.04 -20.83 -3.02
CA ASN A 149 0.89 -21.92 -2.74
C ASN A 149 1.82 -22.08 -3.95
N ILE A 150 3.07 -21.71 -3.79
CA ILE A 150 4.08 -21.75 -4.87
C ILE A 150 4.84 -23.07 -4.94
N SER A 151 4.53 -24.03 -4.05
CA SER A 151 5.12 -25.36 -4.02
C SER A 151 4.21 -26.45 -4.59
N SER A 152 2.93 -26.18 -4.79
CA SER A 152 1.93 -27.18 -5.21
C SER A 152 1.18 -26.73 -6.46
N ASN A 153 0.90 -27.70 -7.34
CA ASN A 153 0.00 -27.56 -8.49
C ASN A 153 -1.23 -28.48 -8.35
N GLU A 154 -1.48 -29.03 -7.17
CA GLU A 154 -2.65 -29.85 -6.90
C GLU A 154 -3.94 -29.02 -6.96
N PRO A 155 -5.11 -29.64 -7.16
CA PRO A 155 -6.40 -28.95 -7.15
C PRO A 155 -6.55 -28.04 -5.92
N CYS A 156 -7.21 -26.90 -6.11
CA CYS A 156 -7.44 -25.95 -5.03
C CYS A 156 -8.36 -26.53 -3.94
N GLU A 157 -8.08 -26.18 -2.72
CA GLU A 157 -8.90 -26.41 -1.54
C GLU A 157 -9.09 -25.10 -0.79
N VAL A 158 -10.07 -25.03 0.10
CA VAL A 158 -10.41 -23.82 0.86
C VAL A 158 -9.69 -23.83 2.21
N TYR A 159 -8.96 -22.76 2.51
CA TYR A 159 -8.20 -22.59 3.75
C TYR A 159 -8.47 -21.26 4.44
N ASP A 160 -8.40 -21.25 5.78
CA ASP A 160 -8.02 -20.07 6.53
C ASP A 160 -6.48 -20.10 6.67
N VAL A 161 -5.79 -19.06 6.20
CA VAL A 161 -4.32 -18.94 6.31
C VAL A 161 -3.99 -18.13 7.55
N VAL A 162 -3.29 -18.75 8.52
CA VAL A 162 -3.09 -18.18 9.86
C VAL A 162 -1.62 -18.30 10.29
N GLY A 163 -1.18 -17.32 11.09
CA GLY A 163 0.17 -17.29 11.64
C GLY A 163 0.28 -17.99 13.02
N PRO A 164 1.48 -17.94 13.63
CA PRO A 164 1.79 -18.60 14.89
C PRO A 164 1.68 -17.69 16.11
N ILE A 165 1.21 -16.45 15.96
CA ILE A 165 1.15 -15.47 17.05
C ILE A 165 -0.02 -15.80 17.97
N CYS A 166 0.15 -15.57 19.28
CA CYS A 166 -0.89 -15.79 20.28
C CYS A 166 -1.93 -14.66 20.28
N GLU A 167 -2.54 -14.43 19.11
CA GLU A 167 -3.55 -13.39 18.85
C GLU A 167 -4.61 -13.90 17.88
N SER A 168 -5.88 -13.64 18.18
CA SER A 168 -7.01 -14.01 17.30
C SER A 168 -7.00 -13.29 15.97
N SER A 169 -6.30 -12.16 15.88
CA SER A 169 -6.13 -11.35 14.69
C SER A 169 -4.98 -11.84 13.77
N ASP A 170 -4.22 -12.86 14.17
CA ASP A 170 -3.12 -13.40 13.38
C ASP A 170 -3.64 -14.29 12.24
N VAL A 171 -4.39 -13.67 11.35
CA VAL A 171 -5.05 -14.29 10.20
C VAL A 171 -4.73 -13.47 8.95
N PHE A 172 -4.10 -14.11 7.97
CA PHE A 172 -3.81 -13.49 6.70
C PHE A 172 -5.01 -13.48 5.75
N ALA A 173 -5.77 -14.57 5.74
CA ALA A 173 -7.00 -14.67 4.96
C ALA A 173 -7.92 -15.76 5.51
N LYS A 174 -9.22 -15.62 5.23
CA LYS A 174 -10.25 -16.61 5.61
C LYS A 174 -10.96 -17.14 4.38
N SER A 175 -11.16 -18.44 4.36
CA SER A 175 -11.95 -19.16 3.34
C SER A 175 -11.49 -18.85 1.90
N ILE A 176 -10.17 -18.83 1.68
CA ILE A 176 -9.59 -18.62 0.35
C ILE A 176 -9.31 -19.93 -0.35
N GLU A 177 -9.46 -19.93 -1.66
CA GLU A 177 -9.07 -21.05 -2.53
C GLU A 177 -7.61 -20.89 -2.96
N ILE A 178 -6.78 -21.85 -2.57
CA ILE A 178 -5.39 -21.97 -3.02
C ILE A 178 -5.08 -23.43 -3.31
N ASN A 179 -4.03 -23.69 -4.11
CA ASN A 179 -3.57 -25.05 -4.37
C ASN A 179 -3.35 -25.79 -3.05
N LYS A 180 -3.76 -27.07 -3.02
CA LYS A 180 -3.69 -27.91 -1.83
C LYS A 180 -2.36 -27.77 -1.11
N CYS A 181 -2.46 -27.54 0.19
CA CYS A 181 -1.30 -27.29 1.06
C CYS A 181 -0.83 -28.57 1.75
N HIS A 182 0.49 -28.72 1.79
CA HIS A 182 1.18 -29.75 2.58
C HIS A 182 2.16 -29.07 3.54
N ARG A 183 2.51 -29.79 4.59
CA ARG A 183 3.56 -29.33 5.52
C ARG A 183 4.88 -29.16 4.75
N GLY A 184 5.49 -28.00 4.90
CA GLY A 184 6.74 -27.64 4.24
C GLY A 184 6.58 -26.82 2.97
N ASP A 185 5.36 -26.71 2.41
CA ASP A 185 5.08 -25.89 1.24
C ASP A 185 5.38 -24.42 1.50
N LEU A 186 5.82 -23.74 0.46
CA LEU A 186 6.02 -22.31 0.47
C LEU A 186 4.75 -21.59 -0.03
N ILE A 187 4.33 -20.64 0.75
CA ILE A 187 3.19 -19.76 0.47
C ILE A 187 3.73 -18.36 0.21
N ALA A 188 3.25 -17.71 -0.87
CA ALA A 188 3.57 -16.33 -1.19
C ALA A 188 2.37 -15.42 -0.87
N LEU A 189 2.59 -14.39 -0.06
CA LEU A 189 1.66 -13.27 0.10
C LEU A 189 2.16 -12.14 -0.79
N ARG A 190 1.45 -11.86 -1.89
CA ARG A 190 1.87 -10.94 -2.94
C ARG A 190 1.67 -9.48 -2.53
N SER A 191 2.34 -8.59 -3.25
CA SER A 191 2.18 -7.12 -3.09
C SER A 191 2.51 -6.62 -1.69
N ALA A 192 3.55 -7.20 -1.06
CA ALA A 192 4.02 -6.83 0.28
C ALA A 192 5.18 -5.82 0.27
N GLY A 193 5.59 -5.30 -0.90
CA GLY A 193 6.74 -4.40 -1.02
C GLY A 193 6.53 -3.01 -0.40
N ALA A 194 5.28 -2.59 -0.18
CA ALA A 194 4.96 -1.37 0.55
C ALA A 194 4.27 -1.71 1.87
N TYR A 195 4.74 -1.12 2.97
CA TYR A 195 4.16 -1.27 4.31
C TYR A 195 4.09 -2.72 4.83
N GLY A 196 4.94 -3.59 4.29
CA GLY A 196 5.20 -4.93 4.80
C GLY A 196 6.35 -4.89 5.83
N GLU A 197 7.58 -5.09 5.35
CA GLU A 197 8.79 -5.17 6.20
C GLU A 197 8.94 -3.97 7.15
N ILE A 198 8.71 -2.74 6.67
CA ILE A 198 8.89 -1.53 7.50
C ILE A 198 7.92 -1.45 8.70
N MET A 199 6.79 -2.15 8.64
CA MET A 199 5.82 -2.23 9.75
C MET A 199 5.97 -3.52 10.56
N ALA A 200 6.95 -4.37 10.26
CA ALA A 200 7.21 -5.58 11.02
C ALA A 200 7.64 -5.26 12.46
N SER A 201 7.36 -6.18 13.37
CA SER A 201 7.61 -6.01 14.78
C SER A 201 8.21 -7.26 15.43
N GLN A 202 8.79 -7.08 16.62
CA GLN A 202 9.34 -8.17 17.43
C GLN A 202 8.34 -8.69 18.48
N TYR A 203 7.06 -8.43 18.29
CA TYR A 203 6.02 -8.94 19.19
C TYR A 203 6.10 -10.46 19.32
N ASN A 204 5.80 -11.02 20.48
CA ASN A 204 6.01 -12.42 20.85
C ASN A 204 7.48 -12.88 20.69
N CYS A 205 8.45 -11.99 20.89
CA CYS A 205 9.90 -12.28 20.81
C CYS A 205 10.32 -12.83 19.44
N ARG A 206 9.61 -12.47 18.37
CA ARG A 206 9.98 -12.89 17.02
C ARG A 206 11.08 -12.02 16.45
N GLN A 207 11.86 -12.59 15.56
CA GLN A 207 12.82 -11.82 14.77
C GLN A 207 12.11 -11.12 13.62
N LEU A 208 12.65 -9.98 13.20
CA LEU A 208 12.18 -9.31 12.00
C LEU A 208 12.44 -10.18 10.76
N PRO A 209 11.56 -10.13 9.75
CA PRO A 209 11.78 -10.87 8.50
C PRO A 209 13.05 -10.38 7.82
N LYS A 210 13.73 -11.28 7.09
CA LYS A 210 14.89 -10.90 6.28
C LYS A 210 14.41 -10.47 4.89
N GLY A 211 14.88 -9.30 4.43
CA GLY A 211 14.73 -8.86 3.06
C GLY A 211 15.77 -9.51 2.15
N TYR A 212 15.35 -9.89 0.96
CA TYR A 212 16.20 -10.38 -0.12
C TYR A 212 15.82 -9.65 -1.40
N VAL A 213 16.78 -9.31 -2.23
CA VAL A 213 16.55 -8.79 -3.58
C VAL A 213 16.89 -9.88 -4.60
N THR A 214 16.23 -9.84 -5.75
CA THR A 214 16.38 -10.91 -6.76
C THR A 214 17.81 -11.05 -7.29
N GLU A 215 18.59 -9.98 -7.24
CA GLU A 215 19.99 -9.97 -7.61
C GLU A 215 20.89 -10.73 -6.61
N ASP A 216 20.41 -10.99 -5.41
CA ASP A 216 21.14 -11.71 -4.35
C ASP A 216 20.78 -13.21 -4.30
N LEU A 217 19.81 -13.66 -5.13
CA LEU A 217 19.33 -15.04 -5.23
C LEU A 217 19.90 -15.73 -6.47
#